data_cd667a8cb33d5461ee0c53aa1db98987
#
_entry.id   cd667a8cb33d5461ee0c53aa1db98987
#
_cell.length_a   1.000
_cell.length_b   1.000
_cell.length_c   1.000
_cell.angle_alpha   90.00
_cell.angle_beta   90.00
_cell.angle_gamma   90.00
#
_symmetry.space_group_name_H-M   'P 1'
#
loop_
_entity.id
_entity.type
_entity.pdbx_description
1 polymer ?
#
loop_
_entity_poly.entity_id
_entity_poly.type
_entity_poly.pdbx_seq_one_letter_code
_entity_poly.pdbx_strand_id
1 'polypeptide(L)'
;MRGQDSFSSRHPTGLLESVYEAALAYEMEKRGLNVACQQAVPAVYETIEIHTAFHADLIVEDVVMVEVKAVENVAPVHKKQLLTYLKMADKRLGLLINFNVFLIKDGITRIANRLAE
;
A
#
# COMPACT_ATOMS: atom_id res chain seq x y z
N MET A 1 -27.61 4.47 -1.25
CA MET A 1 -27.35 4.66 -0.78
C MET A 1 -27.41 4.86 -0.42
N ARG A 2 -27.15 5.01 -0.53
CA ARG A 2 -26.80 5.38 -0.02
C ARG A 2 -26.57 5.47 0.41
N GLY A 3 -26.24 5.35 0.29
CA GLY A 3 -25.60 5.65 0.87
C GLY A 3 -25.23 5.69 0.70
N GLN A 4 -25.17 5.75 0.58
CA GLN A 4 -24.60 5.97 0.38
C GLN A 4 -24.29 6.58 0.22
N ASP A 5 -24.47 6.93 -0.01
CA ASP A 5 -24.06 7.75 0.12
C ASP A 5 -23.60 8.13 0.91
N SER A 6 -24.28 8.00 1.21
CA SER A 6 -23.73 8.59 2.24
C SER A 6 -22.56 7.97 2.75
N PHE A 7 -22.56 6.87 2.97
CA PHE A 7 -21.35 6.31 3.37
C PHE A 7 -20.28 6.65 2.37
N SER A 8 -20.65 6.79 1.19
CA SER A 8 -19.66 7.07 0.21
C SER A 8 -19.15 8.48 0.33
N SER A 9 -19.93 9.40 0.78
CA SER A 9 -19.45 10.74 0.83
C SER A 9 -18.50 10.92 1.98
N ARG A 10 -18.57 10.04 3.01
CA ARG A 10 -17.79 10.29 4.08
C ARG A 10 -16.53 9.73 3.96
N HIS A 11 -16.25 8.64 3.85
CA HIS A 11 -14.98 8.11 3.70
C HIS A 11 -15.02 7.02 2.73
N PRO A 12 -15.42 7.37 1.55
CA PRO A 12 -15.45 6.36 0.50
C PRO A 12 -14.06 5.92 0.11
N THR A 13 -13.03 6.73 0.40
CA THR A 13 -11.70 6.34 -0.03
C THR A 13 -11.23 5.07 0.62
N GLY A 14 -11.52 4.87 1.91
CA GLY A 14 -11.12 3.64 2.55
C GLY A 14 -11.76 2.43 1.91
N LEU A 15 -13.05 2.50 1.65
CA LEU A 15 -13.76 1.43 1.02
C LEU A 15 -13.31 1.24 -0.42
N LEU A 16 -13.09 2.35 -1.13
CA LEU A 16 -12.66 2.29 -2.50
C LEU A 16 -11.27 1.69 -2.60
N GLU A 17 -10.38 2.04 -1.68
CA GLU A 17 -9.04 1.49 -1.68
C GLU A 17 -9.08 -0.01 -1.48
N SER A 18 -9.99 -0.51 -0.64
CA SER A 18 -10.12 -1.95 -0.43
C SER A 18 -10.53 -2.66 -1.70
N VAL A 19 -11.43 -2.05 -2.48
CA VAL A 19 -11.86 -2.64 -3.74
C VAL A 19 -10.70 -2.71 -4.73
N TYR A 20 -9.96 -1.62 -4.85
CA TYR A 20 -8.82 -1.59 -5.77
C TYR A 20 -7.73 -2.56 -5.33
N GLU A 21 -7.52 -2.67 -4.02
CA GLU A 21 -6.53 -3.59 -3.50
C GLU A 21 -6.91 -5.04 -3.86
N ALA A 22 -8.17 -5.40 -3.67
CA ALA A 22 -8.63 -6.74 -3.97
C ALA A 22 -8.52 -7.05 -5.46
N ALA A 23 -8.90 -6.09 -6.29
CA ALA A 23 -8.84 -6.28 -7.74
C ALA A 23 -7.39 -6.43 -8.20
N LEU A 24 -6.50 -5.62 -7.65
CA LEU A 24 -5.09 -5.68 -8.02
C LEU A 24 -4.48 -7.02 -7.61
N ALA A 25 -4.80 -7.47 -6.39
CA ALA A 25 -4.28 -8.75 -5.93
C ALA A 25 -4.77 -9.88 -6.83
N TYR A 26 -6.03 -9.83 -7.20
CA TYR A 26 -6.62 -10.84 -8.07
C TYR A 26 -5.88 -10.88 -9.42
N GLU A 27 -5.66 -9.71 -10.02
CA GLU A 27 -4.99 -9.67 -11.31
C GLU A 27 -3.55 -10.15 -11.23
N MET A 28 -2.85 -9.82 -10.16
CA MET A 28 -1.49 -10.28 -10.00
C MET A 28 -1.42 -11.79 -9.80
N GLU A 29 -2.33 -12.33 -9.00
CA GLU A 29 -2.35 -13.77 -8.79
C GLU A 29 -2.72 -14.51 -10.06
N LYS A 30 -3.60 -13.93 -10.86
CA LYS A 30 -3.95 -14.51 -12.14
C LYS A 30 -2.73 -14.63 -13.04
N ARG A 31 -1.76 -13.76 -12.88
CA ARG A 31 -0.53 -13.78 -13.66
C ARG A 31 0.58 -14.57 -13.01
N GLY A 32 0.26 -15.30 -11.96
CA GLY A 32 1.22 -16.20 -11.34
C GLY A 32 2.08 -15.60 -10.25
N LEU A 33 1.73 -14.41 -9.78
CA LEU A 33 2.51 -13.78 -8.72
C LEU A 33 1.94 -14.17 -7.36
N ASN A 34 2.82 -14.31 -6.38
CA ASN A 34 2.40 -14.53 -5.00
C ASN A 34 2.14 -13.20 -4.35
N VAL A 35 0.97 -13.03 -3.77
CA VAL A 35 0.58 -11.77 -3.16
C VAL A 35 0.08 -12.02 -1.75
N ALA A 36 0.68 -11.34 -0.78
CA ALA A 36 0.19 -11.35 0.58
C ALA A 36 -0.57 -10.05 0.81
N CYS A 37 -1.82 -10.17 1.28
CA CYS A 37 -2.67 -9.02 1.51
C CYS A 37 -2.73 -8.68 2.98
N GLN A 38 -2.67 -7.39 3.30
CA GLN A 38 -2.79 -6.92 4.67
C GLN A 38 -1.87 -7.66 5.62
N GLN A 39 -0.63 -7.81 5.20
CA GLN A 39 0.34 -8.53 6.00
C GLN A 39 0.87 -7.66 7.12
N ALA A 40 0.83 -8.19 8.33
CA ALA A 40 1.34 -7.47 9.48
C ALA A 40 2.85 -7.34 9.37
N VAL A 41 3.35 -6.13 9.61
CA VAL A 41 4.78 -5.87 9.59
C VAL A 41 5.17 -5.38 10.97
N PRO A 42 5.98 -6.14 11.70
CA PRO A 42 6.39 -5.70 13.02
C PRO A 42 7.44 -4.62 12.93
N ALA A 43 7.54 -3.82 13.96
CA ALA A 43 8.58 -2.82 14.08
C ALA A 43 9.40 -3.13 15.31
N VAL A 44 10.67 -2.76 15.27
CA VAL A 44 11.55 -2.91 16.43
C VAL A 44 11.95 -1.51 16.88
N TYR A 45 11.68 -1.22 18.15
CA TYR A 45 12.11 0.02 18.74
C TYR A 45 13.11 -0.34 19.83
N GLU A 46 14.35 -0.03 19.58
CA GLU A 46 15.46 -0.47 20.43
C GLU A 46 15.43 -1.99 20.53
N THR A 47 15.05 -2.55 21.67
CA THR A 47 14.97 -3.99 21.78
C THR A 47 13.55 -4.48 21.89
N ILE A 48 12.58 -3.59 21.73
CA ILE A 48 11.18 -3.95 21.87
C ILE A 48 10.58 -4.22 20.51
N GLU A 49 9.98 -5.40 20.35
CA GLU A 49 9.31 -5.77 19.13
C GLU A 49 7.85 -5.41 19.22
N ILE A 50 7.37 -4.63 18.26
CA ILE A 50 5.98 -4.23 18.20
C ILE A 50 5.36 -4.97 17.04
N HIS A 51 4.63 -6.04 17.35
CA HIS A 51 4.18 -6.97 16.32
C HIS A 51 3.08 -6.44 15.41
N THR A 52 2.34 -5.45 15.87
CA THR A 52 1.23 -4.93 15.07
C THR A 52 1.47 -3.48 14.70
N ALA A 53 2.71 -3.15 14.34
CA ALA A 53 3.04 -1.77 14.02
C ALA A 53 2.22 -1.26 12.84
N PHE A 54 2.08 -2.07 11.80
CA PHE A 54 1.23 -1.68 10.68
C PHE A 54 0.97 -2.91 9.80
N HIS A 55 0.02 -2.74 8.87
CA HIS A 55 -0.27 -3.79 7.89
C HIS A 55 0.03 -3.23 6.51
N ALA A 56 0.84 -3.94 5.75
CA ALA A 56 1.11 -3.58 4.37
C ALA A 56 -0.08 -4.02 3.52
N ASP A 57 -0.53 -3.15 2.62
CA ASP A 57 -1.67 -3.50 1.78
C ASP A 57 -1.39 -4.77 0.99
N LEU A 58 -0.31 -4.76 0.22
CA LEU A 58 0.11 -5.94 -0.53
C LEU A 58 1.61 -6.08 -0.47
N ILE A 59 2.08 -7.33 -0.39
CA ILE A 59 3.49 -7.62 -0.58
C ILE A 59 3.56 -8.66 -1.68
N VAL A 60 4.23 -8.31 -2.77
CA VAL A 60 4.28 -9.12 -3.98
C VAL A 60 5.61 -9.85 -4.04
N GLU A 61 5.55 -11.17 -4.16
CA GLU A 61 6.72 -12.04 -4.26
C GLU A 61 7.68 -11.83 -3.10
N ASP A 62 7.14 -11.41 -1.96
CA ASP A 62 7.92 -11.13 -0.75
C ASP A 62 9.02 -10.09 -1.00
N VAL A 63 8.91 -9.32 -2.05
CA VAL A 63 9.95 -8.38 -2.46
C VAL A 63 9.44 -6.95 -2.54
N VAL A 64 8.26 -6.75 -3.11
CA VAL A 64 7.75 -5.42 -3.38
C VAL A 64 6.57 -5.12 -2.49
N MET A 65 6.64 -4.02 -1.75
CA MET A 65 5.53 -3.59 -0.94
C MET A 65 4.70 -2.60 -1.74
N VAL A 66 3.40 -2.85 -1.83
CA VAL A 66 2.49 -2.00 -2.60
C VAL A 66 1.48 -1.37 -1.65
N GLU A 67 1.37 -0.05 -1.73
CA GLU A 67 0.36 0.69 -0.98
C GLU A 67 -0.64 1.26 -1.96
N VAL A 68 -1.91 1.04 -1.69
CA VAL A 68 -2.99 1.44 -2.58
C VAL A 68 -3.65 2.69 -2.02
N LYS A 69 -3.78 3.69 -2.87
CA LYS A 69 -4.43 4.94 -2.50
C LYS A 69 -5.49 5.29 -3.52
N ALA A 70 -6.45 6.10 -3.09
CA ALA A 70 -7.45 6.65 -4.00
C ALA A 70 -7.69 8.08 -3.54
N VAL A 71 -6.68 8.93 -3.74
CA VAL A 71 -6.69 10.31 -3.27
C VAL A 71 -6.50 11.25 -4.43
N GLU A 72 -6.92 12.48 -4.24
CA GLU A 72 -6.81 13.45 -5.31
C GLU A 72 -5.35 13.72 -5.65
N ASN A 73 -4.54 13.90 -4.64
CA ASN A 73 -3.12 14.11 -4.84
C ASN A 73 -2.35 13.32 -3.81
N VAL A 74 -1.31 12.62 -4.26
CA VAL A 74 -0.45 11.90 -3.35
C VAL A 74 0.43 12.91 -2.63
N ALA A 75 0.28 13.00 -1.32
CA ALA A 75 1.01 13.96 -0.53
C ALA A 75 2.41 13.43 -0.20
N PRO A 76 3.37 14.32 0.06
CA PRO A 76 4.71 13.87 0.46
C PRO A 76 4.68 12.96 1.68
N VAL A 77 3.73 13.15 2.59
CA VAL A 77 3.65 12.31 3.78
C VAL A 77 3.37 10.85 3.40
N HIS A 78 2.62 10.61 2.32
CA HIS A 78 2.35 9.25 1.89
C HIS A 78 3.63 8.55 1.44
N LYS A 79 4.48 9.27 0.72
CA LYS A 79 5.74 8.70 0.24
C LYS A 79 6.69 8.44 1.40
N LYS A 80 6.74 9.36 2.33
CA LYS A 80 7.59 9.23 3.51
C LYS A 80 7.15 8.03 4.35
N GLN A 81 5.83 7.84 4.47
CA GLN A 81 5.30 6.74 5.23
C GLN A 81 5.67 5.41 4.61
N LEU A 82 5.55 5.30 3.29
CA LEU A 82 5.93 4.06 2.62
C LEU A 82 7.42 3.77 2.79
N LEU A 83 8.25 4.80 2.69
CA LEU A 83 9.67 4.59 2.91
C LEU A 83 9.94 4.08 4.32
N THR A 84 9.24 4.62 5.32
CA THR A 84 9.38 4.16 6.68
C THR A 84 8.97 2.69 6.80
N TYR A 85 7.87 2.32 6.16
CA TYR A 85 7.42 0.93 6.18
C TYR A 85 8.43 0.01 5.54
N LEU A 86 9.04 0.45 4.44
CA LEU A 86 10.05 -0.37 3.77
C LEU A 86 11.25 -0.61 4.69
N LYS A 87 11.66 0.42 5.43
CA LYS A 87 12.76 0.26 6.36
C LYS A 87 12.41 -0.71 7.47
N MET A 88 11.20 -0.61 7.99
CA MET A 88 10.76 -1.49 9.07
C MET A 88 10.66 -2.92 8.60
N ALA A 89 10.22 -3.14 7.39
CA ALA A 89 10.05 -4.47 6.83
C ALA A 89 11.31 -5.01 6.17
N ASP A 90 12.35 -4.20 6.11
CA ASP A 90 13.61 -4.56 5.45
C ASP A 90 13.37 -4.91 3.99
N LYS A 91 12.58 -4.10 3.31
CA LYS A 91 12.31 -4.25 1.89
C LYS A 91 12.95 -3.10 1.15
N ARG A 92 13.32 -3.34 -0.09
CA ARG A 92 14.02 -2.32 -0.86
C ARG A 92 13.16 -1.54 -1.82
N LEU A 93 12.03 -2.09 -2.20
CA LEU A 93 11.20 -1.48 -3.22
C LEU A 93 9.75 -1.39 -2.81
N GLY A 94 9.18 -0.21 -2.97
CA GLY A 94 7.77 -0.01 -2.74
C GLY A 94 7.14 0.69 -3.92
N LEU A 95 5.87 0.45 -4.13
CA LEU A 95 5.08 1.14 -5.13
C LEU A 95 3.87 1.73 -4.43
N LEU A 96 3.69 3.02 -4.63
CA LEU A 96 2.50 3.71 -4.16
C LEU A 96 1.63 3.86 -5.39
N ILE A 97 0.47 3.22 -5.41
CA ILE A 97 -0.40 3.24 -6.57
C ILE A 97 -1.66 3.99 -6.22
N ASN A 98 -1.84 5.14 -6.84
CA ASN A 98 -3.03 5.95 -6.65
C ASN A 98 -3.99 5.66 -7.79
N PHE A 99 -5.13 5.08 -7.46
CA PHE A 99 -6.12 4.71 -8.45
C PHE A 99 -7.07 5.84 -8.82
N ASN A 100 -6.96 6.96 -8.15
CA ASN A 100 -7.79 8.11 -8.48
C ASN A 100 -7.10 8.97 -9.53
N VAL A 101 -6.79 8.34 -10.67
CA VAL A 101 -6.17 9.01 -11.81
C VAL A 101 -6.83 8.49 -13.06
N PHE A 102 -6.66 9.23 -14.15
CA PHE A 102 -7.28 8.85 -15.40
C PHE A 102 -6.60 7.61 -15.99
N LEU A 103 -5.26 7.58 -15.93
CA LEU A 103 -4.49 6.42 -16.37
C LEU A 103 -3.67 5.91 -15.20
N ILE A 104 -3.72 4.60 -14.96
CA ILE A 104 -3.04 4.01 -13.81
C ILE A 104 -1.55 4.30 -13.81
N LYS A 105 -0.93 4.29 -14.98
CA LYS A 105 0.52 4.53 -15.05
C LYS A 105 0.90 5.89 -14.45
N ASP A 106 -0.02 6.84 -14.47
CA ASP A 106 0.24 8.16 -13.92
C ASP A 106 0.10 8.19 -12.41
N GLY A 107 -0.45 7.13 -11.83
CA GLY A 107 -0.63 7.05 -10.39
C GLY A 107 0.42 6.22 -9.68
N ILE A 108 1.42 5.71 -10.39
CA ILE A 108 2.41 4.84 -9.79
C ILE A 108 3.64 5.64 -9.39
N THR A 109 3.97 5.59 -8.10
CA THR A 109 5.18 6.23 -7.58
C THR A 109 6.07 5.14 -7.02
N ARG A 110 7.30 5.11 -7.49
CA ARG A 110 8.26 4.12 -7.03
C ARG A 110 9.09 4.69 -5.91
N ILE A 111 9.18 3.96 -4.81
CA ILE A 111 9.95 4.36 -3.65
C ILE A 111 11.04 3.32 -3.43
N ALA A 112 12.28 3.77 -3.37
CA ALA A 112 13.39 2.87 -3.15
C ALA A 112 13.98 3.11 -1.77
N ASN A 113 14.25 2.02 -1.08
CA ASN A 113 14.91 2.05 0.20
C ASN A 113 16.33 1.55 -0.02
N ARG A 114 17.30 2.45 0.12
CA ARG A 114 18.67 2.14 -0.22
C ARG A 114 19.51 1.79 0.97
N LEU A 115 19.02 0.90 1.74
CA LEU A 115 19.70 0.56 2.95
C LEU A 115 21.10 0.09 2.76
N ALA A 116 21.32 -0.66 1.78
CA ALA A 116 22.56 -1.37 1.70
C ALA A 116 23.65 -0.61 1.03
N GLU A 117 23.50 0.64 0.91
CA GLU A 117 24.55 1.41 0.31
C GLU A 117 25.72 1.59 1.22
#